data_93ad390b3f4a1a5cf280332643d8c89c
#
_entry.id   93ad390b3f4a1a5cf280332643d8c89c
#
_cell.length_a   1.000
_cell.length_b   1.000
_cell.length_c   1.000
_cell.angle_alpha   90.00
_cell.angle_beta   90.00
_cell.angle_gamma   90.00
#
_symmetry.space_group_name_H-M   'P 1'
#
loop_
_entity.id
_entity.type
_entity.pdbx_description
1 polymer ?
#
loop_
_entity_poly.entity_id
_entity_poly.type
_entity_poly.pdbx_seq_one_letter_code
_entity_poly.pdbx_strand_id
1 'polypeptide(L)'
;MGVDLLNIEGLKGLEHQAPVVMVNLMRFRDRSLDGDGSGWDAYLRYSALTVPMIKARGGTLLWTGNAKAVALGEQDGNKWDYVALVYYPSVAAFVDMMTSADYENLSDPHRRNGCAEHVIICTSEAYSKFKIG
;
A
#
# COMPACT_ATOMS: atom_id res chain seq x y z
N MET A 1 -14.90 0.53 7.02
CA MET A 1 -14.20 0.29 7.84
C MET A 1 -12.79 0.05 7.46
N GLY A 2 -12.28 -0.89 7.20
CA GLY A 2 -10.92 -1.30 7.24
C GLY A 2 -9.88 -0.51 6.48
N VAL A 3 -10.23 0.21 5.39
CA VAL A 3 -9.20 0.82 4.54
C VAL A 3 -8.45 1.98 5.19
N ASP A 4 -8.92 2.47 6.31
CA ASP A 4 -8.36 3.67 6.90
C ASP A 4 -7.72 3.43 8.28
N LEU A 5 -7.55 2.17 8.67
CA LEU A 5 -7.00 1.86 9.99
C LEU A 5 -5.57 1.37 9.91
N LEU A 6 -4.63 2.26 10.26
CA LEU A 6 -3.24 1.87 10.42
C LEU A 6 -3.12 1.08 11.73
N ASN A 7 -2.63 -0.16 11.62
CA ASN A 7 -2.54 -1.07 12.76
C ASN A 7 -1.23 -0.85 13.53
N ILE A 8 -1.19 0.22 14.30
CA ILE A 8 0.00 0.55 15.10
C ILE A 8 0.30 -0.58 16.09
N GLU A 9 -0.73 -1.16 16.70
CA GLU A 9 -0.53 -2.23 17.69
C GLU A 9 0.14 -3.45 17.06
N GLY A 10 -0.28 -3.80 15.85
CA GLY A 10 0.30 -4.94 15.16
C GLY A 10 1.76 -4.74 14.78
N LEU A 11 2.21 -3.50 14.68
CA LEU A 11 3.57 -3.18 14.31
C LEU A 11 4.50 -2.99 15.51
N LYS A 12 3.94 -2.80 16.70
CA LYS A 12 4.74 -2.45 17.90
C LYS A 12 5.76 -3.51 18.28
N GLY A 13 5.43 -4.79 18.10
CA GLY A 13 6.32 -5.86 18.51
C GLY A 13 7.42 -6.18 17.50
N LEU A 14 7.48 -5.47 16.40
CA LEU A 14 8.42 -5.75 15.34
C LEU A 14 9.73 -5.00 15.54
N GLU A 15 10.80 -5.53 14.91
CA GLU A 15 12.09 -4.86 14.89
C GLU A 15 11.97 -3.58 14.05
N HIS A 16 11.97 -2.43 14.71
CA HIS A 16 11.68 -1.15 14.05
C HIS A 16 12.78 -0.65 13.14
N GLN A 17 14.01 -1.14 13.31
CA GLN A 17 15.14 -0.71 12.50
C GLN A 17 15.45 -1.63 11.34
N ALA A 18 14.80 -2.78 11.27
CA ALA A 18 15.04 -3.73 10.19
C ALA A 18 14.23 -3.39 8.95
N PRO A 19 14.76 -3.68 7.75
CA PRO A 19 14.01 -3.46 6.51
C PRO A 19 12.76 -4.33 6.43
N VAL A 20 11.74 -3.81 5.77
CA VAL A 20 10.49 -4.52 5.55
C VAL A 20 10.03 -4.33 4.11
N VAL A 21 9.23 -5.28 3.64
CA VAL A 21 8.49 -5.14 2.38
C VAL A 21 7.01 -5.19 2.72
N MET A 22 6.30 -4.12 2.38
CA MET A 22 4.86 -4.04 2.59
C MET A 22 4.15 -4.60 1.38
N VAL A 23 3.37 -5.65 1.60
CA VAL A 23 2.57 -6.27 0.54
C VAL A 23 1.21 -5.60 0.56
N ASN A 24 0.91 -4.85 -0.48
CA ASN A 24 -0.34 -4.12 -0.61
C ASN A 24 -1.30 -4.90 -1.51
N LEU A 25 -2.50 -5.15 -1.00
CA LEU A 25 -3.57 -5.79 -1.76
C LEU A 25 -4.71 -4.79 -1.83
N MET A 26 -5.19 -4.50 -3.04
CA MET A 26 -6.18 -3.44 -3.22
C MET A 26 -7.31 -3.88 -4.13
N ARG A 27 -8.52 -3.47 -3.76
CA ARG A 27 -9.70 -3.58 -4.61
C ARG A 27 -10.24 -2.17 -4.83
N PHE A 28 -10.43 -1.79 -6.08
CA PHE A 28 -10.82 -0.44 -6.43
C PHE A 28 -12.34 -0.31 -6.57
N ARG A 29 -12.82 0.89 -6.29
CA ARG A 29 -14.21 1.25 -6.57
C ARG A 29 -14.39 1.41 -8.07
N ASP A 30 -15.60 1.14 -8.56
CA ASP A 30 -15.89 1.43 -9.97
C ASP A 30 -15.78 2.92 -10.25
N ARG A 31 -16.32 3.74 -9.34
CA ARG A 31 -16.21 5.18 -9.43
C ARG A 31 -15.58 5.74 -8.17
N SER A 32 -14.71 6.72 -8.36
CA SER A 32 -14.13 7.45 -7.24
C SER A 32 -15.25 8.07 -6.39
N LEU A 33 -15.09 8.06 -5.07
CA LEU A 33 -16.09 8.64 -4.17
C LEU A 33 -16.33 10.13 -4.42
N ASP A 34 -15.32 10.84 -4.89
CA ASP A 34 -15.47 12.28 -5.19
C ASP A 34 -16.11 12.51 -6.57
N GLY A 35 -16.44 11.45 -7.29
CA GLY A 35 -17.07 11.55 -8.60
C GLY A 35 -16.11 11.88 -9.74
N ASP A 36 -14.82 11.98 -9.45
CA ASP A 36 -13.82 12.34 -10.46
C ASP A 36 -13.13 11.10 -11.00
N GLY A 37 -13.77 10.45 -11.97
CA GLY A 37 -13.21 9.27 -12.62
C GLY A 37 -13.48 7.98 -11.87
N SER A 38 -12.71 6.97 -12.21
CA SER A 38 -12.83 5.63 -11.61
C SER A 38 -12.03 5.54 -10.32
N GLY A 39 -12.22 4.45 -9.60
CA GLY A 39 -11.37 4.16 -8.44
C GLY A 39 -9.91 4.05 -8.83
N TRP A 40 -9.63 3.43 -10.00
CA TRP A 40 -8.26 3.35 -10.51
C TRP A 40 -7.67 4.74 -10.77
N ASP A 41 -8.46 5.66 -11.34
CA ASP A 41 -8.00 7.03 -11.58
C ASP A 41 -7.61 7.70 -10.27
N ALA A 42 -8.41 7.52 -9.22
CA ALA A 42 -8.09 8.08 -7.90
C ALA A 42 -6.81 7.45 -7.34
N TYR A 43 -6.65 6.14 -7.53
CA TYR A 43 -5.43 5.47 -7.07
C TYR A 43 -4.19 5.99 -7.79
N LEU A 44 -4.31 6.30 -9.08
CA LEU A 44 -3.19 6.89 -9.82
C LEU A 44 -2.79 8.24 -9.25
N ARG A 45 -3.76 9.06 -8.84
CA ARG A 45 -3.48 10.33 -8.17
C ARG A 45 -2.77 10.09 -6.83
N TYR A 46 -3.25 9.10 -6.08
CA TYR A 46 -2.62 8.69 -4.83
C TYR A 46 -1.17 8.28 -5.05
N SER A 47 -0.93 7.44 -6.04
CA SER A 47 0.41 6.92 -6.33
C SER A 47 1.37 8.05 -6.72
N ALA A 48 0.91 8.98 -7.54
CA ALA A 48 1.74 10.10 -7.98
C ALA A 48 2.22 10.95 -6.80
N LEU A 49 1.39 11.09 -5.77
CA LEU A 49 1.75 11.85 -4.58
C LEU A 49 2.58 11.03 -3.60
N THR A 50 2.29 9.74 -3.51
CA THR A 50 2.85 8.88 -2.45
C THR A 50 4.24 8.34 -2.79
N VAL A 51 4.50 8.00 -4.05
CA VAL A 51 5.81 7.45 -4.43
C VAL A 51 6.96 8.38 -4.05
N PRO A 52 6.88 9.70 -4.30
CA PRO A 52 7.94 10.58 -3.83
C PRO A 52 8.11 10.58 -2.31
N MET A 53 7.03 10.42 -1.56
CA MET A 53 7.11 10.36 -0.09
C MET A 53 7.82 9.08 0.37
N ILE A 54 7.58 7.97 -0.33
CA ILE A 54 8.27 6.70 -0.07
C ILE A 54 9.76 6.89 -0.31
N LYS A 55 10.12 7.48 -1.44
CA LYS A 55 11.52 7.69 -1.80
C LYS A 55 12.22 8.61 -0.81
N ALA A 56 11.53 9.64 -0.32
CA ALA A 56 12.10 10.58 0.64
C ALA A 56 12.48 9.89 1.95
N ARG A 57 11.88 8.73 2.25
CA ARG A 57 12.17 7.97 3.45
C ARG A 57 13.06 6.75 3.20
N GLY A 58 13.70 6.71 2.04
CA GLY A 58 14.60 5.61 1.68
C GLY A 58 13.90 4.37 1.18
N GLY A 59 12.60 4.48 0.89
CA GLY A 59 11.85 3.35 0.38
C GLY A 59 11.87 3.24 -1.13
N THR A 60 11.34 2.15 -1.63
CA THR A 60 11.32 1.85 -3.06
C THR A 60 10.08 1.05 -3.40
N LEU A 61 9.38 1.48 -4.45
CA LEU A 61 8.32 0.66 -5.03
C LEU A 61 9.00 -0.43 -5.85
N LEU A 62 8.95 -1.67 -5.36
CA LEU A 62 9.68 -2.78 -5.96
C LEU A 62 8.96 -3.37 -7.17
N TRP A 63 7.65 -3.52 -7.08
CA TRP A 63 6.91 -4.25 -8.10
C TRP A 63 5.42 -3.99 -7.92
N THR A 64 4.70 -3.92 -9.02
CA THR A 64 3.25 -3.91 -9.00
C THR A 64 2.73 -4.91 -10.02
N GLY A 65 1.52 -5.41 -9.78
CA GLY A 65 0.89 -6.34 -10.69
C GLY A 65 -0.61 -6.27 -10.62
N ASN A 66 -1.25 -6.61 -11.72
CA ASN A 66 -2.70 -6.72 -11.77
C ASN A 66 -3.08 -8.13 -11.35
N ALA A 67 -3.98 -8.25 -10.39
CA ALA A 67 -4.47 -9.57 -9.97
C ALA A 67 -5.40 -10.11 -11.05
N LYS A 68 -5.14 -11.33 -11.50
CA LYS A 68 -5.90 -11.91 -12.61
C LYS A 68 -6.83 -13.00 -12.18
N ALA A 69 -6.43 -13.82 -11.22
CA ALA A 69 -7.23 -14.97 -10.78
C ALA A 69 -6.64 -15.51 -9.50
N VAL A 70 -7.44 -16.17 -8.71
CA VAL A 70 -6.95 -16.94 -7.58
C VAL A 70 -6.48 -18.28 -8.13
N ALA A 71 -5.17 -18.52 -8.09
CA ALA A 71 -4.61 -19.75 -8.65
C ALA A 71 -4.77 -20.94 -7.71
N LEU A 72 -4.82 -20.69 -6.41
CA LEU A 72 -4.95 -21.73 -5.40
C LEU A 72 -5.66 -21.12 -4.19
N GLY A 73 -6.65 -21.80 -3.67
CA GLY A 73 -7.39 -21.35 -2.51
C GLY A 73 -8.80 -20.97 -2.86
N GLU A 74 -9.47 -20.31 -1.93
CA GLU A 74 -10.85 -19.90 -2.13
C GLU A 74 -10.96 -18.83 -3.20
N GLN A 75 -11.95 -18.97 -4.07
CA GLN A 75 -12.10 -18.08 -5.21
C GLN A 75 -13.16 -17.00 -4.98
N ASP A 76 -13.48 -16.74 -3.74
CA ASP A 76 -14.50 -15.78 -3.35
C ASP A 76 -14.26 -14.46 -4.04
N GLY A 77 -14.91 -14.36 -5.20
CA GLY A 77 -15.01 -13.08 -5.83
C GLY A 77 -13.75 -12.50 -6.41
N ASN A 78 -12.71 -13.29 -6.72
CA ASN A 78 -11.53 -12.67 -7.27
C ASN A 78 -11.35 -11.28 -6.65
N LYS A 79 -11.20 -11.28 -5.35
CA LYS A 79 -11.43 -10.10 -4.54
C LYS A 79 -10.49 -8.94 -4.85
N TRP A 80 -9.25 -9.26 -5.20
CA TRP A 80 -8.23 -8.22 -5.33
C TRP A 80 -8.03 -7.85 -6.80
N ASP A 81 -7.77 -6.57 -7.04
CA ASP A 81 -7.50 -6.04 -8.37
C ASP A 81 -6.02 -5.81 -8.61
N TYR A 82 -5.25 -5.52 -7.54
CA TYR A 82 -3.91 -4.99 -7.73
C TYR A 82 -3.04 -5.33 -6.52
N VAL A 83 -1.76 -5.60 -6.79
CA VAL A 83 -0.78 -5.92 -5.76
C VAL A 83 0.42 -4.99 -5.94
N ALA A 84 0.92 -4.45 -4.84
CA ALA A 84 2.13 -3.63 -4.86
C ALA A 84 3.06 -4.06 -3.74
N LEU A 85 4.34 -4.20 -4.07
CA LEU A 85 5.37 -4.53 -3.10
C LEU A 85 6.22 -3.28 -2.88
N VAL A 86 6.25 -2.78 -1.64
CA VAL A 86 6.94 -1.53 -1.32
C VAL A 86 7.95 -1.79 -0.21
N TYR A 87 9.21 -1.53 -0.51
CA TYR A 87 10.29 -1.64 0.45
C TYR A 87 10.37 -0.37 1.30
N TYR A 88 10.59 -0.54 2.60
CA TYR A 88 10.97 0.54 3.49
C TYR A 88 12.20 0.10 4.29
N PRO A 89 13.14 1.02 4.58
CA PRO A 89 14.34 0.64 5.35
C PRO A 89 14.02 0.24 6.79
N SER A 90 12.82 0.57 7.28
CA SER A 90 12.39 0.21 8.64
C SER A 90 10.89 0.36 8.76
N VAL A 91 10.31 -0.28 9.77
CA VAL A 91 8.92 -0.06 10.16
C VAL A 91 8.73 1.40 10.55
N ALA A 92 9.71 1.98 11.23
CA ALA A 92 9.61 3.37 11.66
C ALA A 92 9.45 4.33 10.47
N ALA A 93 10.16 4.07 9.37
CA ALA A 93 10.04 4.89 8.16
C ALA A 93 8.63 4.81 7.58
N PHE A 94 8.06 3.61 7.55
CA PHE A 94 6.69 3.40 7.07
C PHE A 94 5.68 4.16 7.95
N VAL A 95 5.78 4.00 9.25
CA VAL A 95 4.88 4.66 10.19
C VAL A 95 5.01 6.18 10.09
N ASP A 96 6.24 6.66 9.97
CA ASP A 96 6.49 8.10 9.84
C ASP A 96 5.79 8.68 8.60
N MET A 97 5.85 7.96 7.48
CA MET A 97 5.16 8.41 6.28
C MET A 97 3.64 8.40 6.46
N MET A 98 3.12 7.26 6.95
CA MET A 98 1.67 7.07 7.06
C MET A 98 1.01 8.02 8.03
N THR A 99 1.76 8.51 9.02
CA THR A 99 1.23 9.44 10.02
C THR A 99 1.64 10.89 9.76
N SER A 100 2.36 11.15 8.66
CA SER A 100 2.76 12.51 8.32
C SER A 100 1.55 13.34 7.88
N ALA A 101 1.64 14.66 8.11
CA ALA A 101 0.57 15.56 7.69
C ALA A 101 0.40 15.55 6.17
N ASP A 102 1.50 15.47 5.42
CA ASP A 102 1.43 15.43 3.97
C ASP A 102 0.68 14.18 3.48
N TYR A 103 1.00 13.01 4.04
CA TYR A 103 0.29 11.81 3.64
C TYR A 103 -1.19 11.91 3.96
N GLU A 104 -1.52 12.31 5.18
CA GLU A 104 -2.92 12.39 5.63
C GLU A 104 -3.73 13.42 4.86
N ASN A 105 -3.12 14.54 4.50
CA ASN A 105 -3.86 15.64 3.88
C ASN A 105 -3.82 15.62 2.35
N LEU A 106 -2.75 15.09 1.76
CA LEU A 106 -2.59 15.13 0.31
C LEU A 106 -2.81 13.79 -0.36
N SER A 107 -2.25 12.71 0.19
CA SER A 107 -2.29 11.39 -0.45
C SER A 107 -3.51 10.58 -0.05
N ASP A 108 -3.74 10.44 1.24
CA ASP A 108 -4.74 9.52 1.76
C ASP A 108 -6.16 9.78 1.27
N PRO A 109 -6.60 11.04 1.05
CA PRO A 109 -7.93 11.26 0.47
C PRO A 109 -8.13 10.55 -0.87
N HIS A 110 -7.11 10.53 -1.73
CA HIS A 110 -7.21 9.85 -3.02
C HIS A 110 -7.26 8.33 -2.84
N ARG A 111 -6.53 7.79 -1.87
CA ARG A 111 -6.59 6.37 -1.57
C ARG A 111 -8.00 5.98 -1.13
N ARG A 112 -8.60 6.76 -0.24
CA ARG A 112 -9.96 6.50 0.25
C ARG A 112 -11.00 6.63 -0.85
N ASN A 113 -10.81 7.59 -1.75
CA ASN A 113 -11.72 7.78 -2.87
C ASN A 113 -11.67 6.60 -3.84
N GLY A 114 -10.51 5.99 -4.00
CA GLY A 114 -10.29 4.95 -5.01
C GLY A 114 -10.43 3.53 -4.52
N CYS A 115 -10.00 3.24 -3.28
CA CYS A 115 -9.95 1.86 -2.78
C CYS A 115 -11.20 1.51 -2.00
N ALA A 116 -11.88 0.47 -2.46
CA ALA A 116 -12.97 -0.13 -1.68
C ALA A 116 -12.41 -0.98 -0.54
N GLU A 117 -11.29 -1.65 -0.79
CA GLU A 117 -10.56 -2.39 0.22
C GLU A 117 -9.06 -2.23 -0.01
N HIS A 118 -8.32 -2.16 1.07
CA HIS A 118 -6.87 -2.06 1.00
C HIS A 118 -6.28 -2.74 2.23
N VAL A 119 -5.45 -3.73 2.01
CA VAL A 119 -4.75 -4.45 3.08
C VAL A 119 -3.26 -4.31 2.84
N ILE A 120 -2.52 -4.00 3.86
CA ILE A 120 -1.07 -3.95 3.81
C ILE A 120 -0.53 -4.97 4.81
N ILE A 121 0.22 -5.95 4.31
CA ILE A 121 0.84 -6.96 5.16
C ILE A 121 2.32 -6.62 5.28
N CYS A 122 2.78 -6.42 6.50
CA CYS A 122 4.19 -6.14 6.75
C CYS A 122 4.95 -7.47 6.72
N THR A 123 5.99 -7.54 5.90
CA THR A 123 6.82 -8.75 5.79
C THR A 123 8.28 -8.40 5.99
N SER A 124 9.04 -9.34 6.54
CA SER A 124 10.49 -9.27 6.53
C SER A 124 10.99 -10.24 5.46
N GLU A 125 12.14 -9.92 4.88
CA GLU A 125 12.64 -10.73 3.78
C GLU A 125 13.14 -12.08 4.25
N ALA A 126 12.66 -13.14 3.61
CA ALA A 126 13.24 -14.48 3.77
C ALA A 126 14.18 -14.78 2.60
N TYR A 127 13.79 -14.34 1.39
CA TYR A 127 14.58 -14.55 0.20
C TYR A 127 14.12 -13.55 -0.87
N SER A 128 15.07 -13.02 -1.62
CA SER A 128 14.73 -12.07 -2.69
C SER A 128 15.80 -12.07 -3.77
N LYS A 129 15.36 -11.83 -4.99
CA LYS A 129 16.24 -11.50 -6.11
C LYS A 129 16.09 -10.04 -6.52
N PHE A 130 15.26 -9.28 -5.86
CA PHE A 130 15.17 -7.85 -6.12
C PHE A 130 16.46 -7.17 -5.67
N LYS A 131 16.93 -6.23 -6.45
CA LYS A 131 18.06 -5.39 -6.06
C LYS A 131 17.51 -4.11 -5.49
N ILE A 132 17.83 -3.85 -4.24
CA ILE A 132 17.39 -2.66 -3.52
C ILE A 132 18.58 -1.78 -3.24
N GLY A 133 18.45 -0.52 -3.58
CA GLY A 133 19.49 0.45 -3.26
C GLY A 133 20.14 1.11 -4.45
#